data_5a15e091926461d0b4901ec490c85be0
#
_entry.id   5a15e091926461d0b4901ec490c85be0
#
_cell.length_a   1.000
_cell.length_b   1.000
_cell.length_c   1.000
_cell.angle_alpha   90.00
_cell.angle_beta   90.00
_cell.angle_gamma   90.00
#
_symmetry.space_group_name_H-M   'P 1'
#
loop_
_entity.id
_entity.type
_entity.pdbx_description
1 polymer ?
#
loop_
_entity_poly.entity_id
_entity_poly.type
_entity_poly.pdbx_seq_one_letter_code
_entity_poly.pdbx_strand_id
1 'polypeptide(L)'
;MTVLRFRSVIKLRSPNPYILVTAPQAKSIKPGWRKPLPVLVRIDGKPAEPWRINMMPVGDGSFYLYLHGDVRRASGTKVGDRVEIELRFDARYLNGPRHPVPSWFKAALQKNPQALKNWEALIPSRKKEILRYFARLKSQEARARNLERALHVLSGGKGRFMARAWDGGV
;
A
#
# COMPACT_ATOMS: atom_id res chain seq x y z
N MET A 1 5.10 23.24 -6.03
CA MET A 1 4.94 21.78 -6.00
C MET A 1 5.00 21.29 -7.44
N THR A 2 6.00 20.47 -7.80
CA THR A 2 6.23 20.05 -9.19
C THR A 2 5.16 19.05 -9.62
N VAL A 3 4.51 19.35 -10.75
CA VAL A 3 3.58 18.44 -11.44
C VAL A 3 4.30 17.92 -12.68
N LEU A 4 4.46 16.61 -12.78
CA LEU A 4 5.00 15.95 -13.95
C LEU A 4 3.84 15.52 -14.86
N ARG A 5 3.90 15.87 -16.13
CA ARG A 5 2.98 15.40 -17.16
C ARG A 5 3.75 14.74 -18.30
N PHE A 6 3.28 13.56 -18.71
CA PHE A 6 3.89 12.84 -19.84
C PHE A 6 2.89 11.84 -20.43
N ARG A 7 3.14 11.42 -21.66
CA ARG A 7 2.35 10.37 -22.32
C ARG A 7 3.09 9.04 -22.27
N SER A 8 2.36 7.97 -22.00
CA SER A 8 2.90 6.61 -21.96
C SER A 8 1.85 5.60 -22.37
N VAL A 9 2.29 4.37 -22.65
CA VAL A 9 1.42 3.23 -22.92
C VAL A 9 1.30 2.40 -21.66
N ILE A 10 0.07 1.97 -21.32
CA ILE A 10 -0.16 1.05 -20.22
C ILE A 10 0.34 -0.33 -20.63
N LYS A 11 1.37 -0.82 -19.94
CA LYS A 11 1.98 -2.13 -20.16
C LYS A 11 1.48 -3.15 -19.13
N LEU A 12 1.70 -4.43 -19.41
CA LEU A 12 1.39 -5.52 -18.50
C LEU A 12 2.68 -6.18 -17.99
N ARG A 13 2.81 -6.25 -16.68
CA ARG A 13 3.76 -7.13 -16.00
C ARG A 13 2.94 -8.13 -15.18
N SER A 14 2.62 -9.23 -15.83
CA SER A 14 1.61 -10.18 -15.38
C SER A 14 1.60 -10.42 -13.85
N PRO A 15 0.47 -10.29 -13.18
CA PRO A 15 -0.84 -9.88 -13.70
C PRO A 15 -1.09 -8.35 -13.62
N ASN A 16 -0.07 -7.53 -13.36
CA ASN A 16 -0.23 -6.13 -12.96
C ASN A 16 0.01 -5.15 -14.12
N PRO A 17 -1.01 -4.40 -14.54
CA PRO A 17 -0.84 -3.27 -15.44
C PRO A 17 0.00 -2.16 -14.79
N TYR A 18 0.90 -1.56 -15.58
CA TYR A 18 1.81 -0.52 -15.07
C TYR A 18 2.21 0.49 -16.15
N ILE A 19 2.72 1.61 -15.67
CA ILE A 19 3.46 2.59 -16.46
C ILE A 19 4.86 2.70 -15.86
N LEU A 20 5.88 2.73 -16.71
CA LEU A 20 7.24 3.00 -16.28
C LEU A 20 7.44 4.52 -16.17
N VAL A 21 7.80 4.97 -14.99
CA VAL A 21 8.26 6.34 -14.72
C VAL A 21 9.79 6.30 -14.73
N THR A 22 10.40 6.95 -15.70
CA THR A 22 11.87 6.91 -15.90
C THR A 22 12.61 7.61 -14.76
N ALA A 23 13.91 7.33 -14.60
CA ALA A 23 14.72 7.95 -13.56
C ALA A 23 14.75 9.50 -13.65
N PRO A 24 14.89 10.14 -14.83
CA PRO A 24 14.78 11.59 -14.93
C PRO A 24 13.41 12.13 -14.51
N GLN A 25 12.32 11.44 -14.89
CA GLN A 25 10.95 11.81 -14.51
C GLN A 25 10.76 11.71 -13.00
N ALA A 26 11.19 10.61 -12.38
CA ALA A 26 11.11 10.43 -10.93
C ALA A 26 11.94 11.49 -10.18
N LYS A 27 13.14 11.80 -10.68
CA LYS A 27 14.00 12.86 -10.13
C LYS A 27 13.33 14.23 -10.17
N SER A 28 12.55 14.54 -11.21
CA SER A 28 11.82 15.81 -11.28
C SER A 28 10.70 15.93 -10.24
N ILE A 29 10.10 14.80 -9.82
CA ILE A 29 9.08 14.76 -8.77
C ILE A 29 9.72 14.88 -7.38
N LYS A 30 10.73 14.03 -7.11
CA LYS A 30 11.42 13.98 -5.82
C LYS A 30 12.87 13.52 -6.00
N PRO A 31 13.85 14.42 -6.03
CA PRO A 31 15.25 14.08 -6.18
C PRO A 31 15.76 13.13 -5.07
N GLY A 32 16.60 12.18 -5.43
CA GLY A 32 17.28 11.29 -4.49
C GLY A 32 16.40 10.24 -3.79
N TRP A 33 15.12 10.12 -4.16
CA TRP A 33 14.23 9.16 -3.52
C TRP A 33 14.46 7.73 -4.05
N ARG A 34 14.67 6.77 -3.15
CA ARG A 34 14.97 5.36 -3.50
C ARG A 34 13.98 4.34 -2.91
N LYS A 35 13.06 4.79 -2.07
CA LYS A 35 12.01 3.96 -1.43
C LYS A 35 10.74 4.00 -2.29
N PRO A 36 9.68 3.23 -1.96
CA PRO A 36 8.38 3.42 -2.61
C PRO A 36 7.99 4.91 -2.58
N LEU A 37 7.74 5.48 -3.77
CA LEU A 37 7.52 6.92 -3.94
C LEU A 37 6.02 7.23 -3.92
N PRO A 38 5.51 7.89 -2.86
CA PRO A 38 4.10 8.23 -2.80
C PRO A 38 3.76 9.38 -3.76
N VAL A 39 2.77 9.15 -4.60
CA VAL A 39 2.32 10.11 -5.60
C VAL A 39 0.80 10.22 -5.64
N LEU A 40 0.35 11.38 -6.09
CA LEU A 40 -1.02 11.64 -6.51
C LEU A 40 -1.07 11.55 -8.02
N VAL A 41 -2.02 10.76 -8.56
CA VAL A 41 -2.08 10.35 -9.97
C VAL A 41 -3.39 10.75 -10.59
N ARG A 42 -3.35 11.28 -11.81
CA ARG A 42 -4.47 11.35 -12.75
C ARG A 42 -4.06 10.72 -14.07
N ILE A 43 -5.01 10.08 -14.73
CA ILE A 43 -4.85 9.47 -16.05
C ILE A 43 -5.91 10.11 -16.95
N ASP A 44 -5.48 10.76 -18.01
CA ASP A 44 -6.36 11.54 -18.91
C ASP A 44 -7.26 12.53 -18.15
N GLY A 45 -6.66 13.20 -17.15
CA GLY A 45 -7.35 14.16 -16.29
C GLY A 45 -8.30 13.55 -15.25
N LYS A 46 -8.41 12.23 -15.16
CA LYS A 46 -9.34 11.51 -14.26
C LYS A 46 -8.61 10.73 -13.16
N PRO A 47 -9.24 10.53 -12.00
CA PRO A 47 -10.47 11.18 -11.53
C PRO A 47 -10.22 12.63 -11.11
N ALA A 48 -11.29 13.38 -10.82
CA ALA A 48 -11.18 14.76 -10.31
C ALA A 48 -10.36 14.81 -9.02
N GLU A 49 -10.64 13.90 -8.07
CA GLU A 49 -9.80 13.68 -6.89
C GLU A 49 -8.68 12.67 -7.23
N PRO A 50 -7.40 13.08 -7.22
CA PRO A 50 -6.30 12.22 -7.65
C PRO A 50 -6.16 10.96 -6.79
N TRP A 51 -5.79 9.87 -7.42
CA TRP A 51 -5.44 8.62 -6.72
C TRP A 51 -4.12 8.74 -5.97
N ARG A 52 -4.10 8.19 -4.77
CA ARG A 52 -2.89 8.01 -3.96
C ARG A 52 -2.29 6.65 -4.25
N ILE A 53 -1.11 6.61 -4.84
CA ILE A 53 -0.40 5.39 -5.21
C ILE A 53 1.05 5.49 -4.73
N ASN A 54 1.62 4.38 -4.25
CA ASN A 54 3.06 4.25 -4.08
C ASN A 54 3.64 3.63 -5.34
N MET A 55 4.48 4.37 -6.04
CA MET A 55 5.29 3.81 -7.11
C MET A 55 6.40 2.93 -6.53
N MET A 56 6.64 1.78 -7.14
CA MET A 56 7.63 0.81 -6.67
C MET A 56 8.97 1.00 -7.38
N PRO A 57 10.10 1.10 -6.65
CA PRO A 57 11.40 1.28 -7.27
C PRO A 57 11.79 0.06 -8.11
N VAL A 58 12.39 0.31 -9.28
CA VAL A 58 12.95 -0.72 -10.16
C VAL A 58 14.37 -1.09 -9.73
N GLY A 59 15.14 -0.12 -9.21
CA GLY A 59 16.54 -0.29 -8.77
C GLY A 59 17.50 0.66 -9.46
N ASP A 60 17.18 1.12 -10.66
CA ASP A 60 17.98 2.04 -11.50
C ASP A 60 17.58 3.51 -11.37
N GLY A 61 16.72 3.83 -10.40
CA GLY A 61 16.15 5.17 -10.21
C GLY A 61 14.80 5.37 -10.92
N SER A 62 14.35 4.43 -11.74
CA SER A 62 13.01 4.39 -12.31
C SER A 62 12.02 3.72 -11.35
N PHE A 63 10.71 3.87 -11.66
CA PHE A 63 9.64 3.34 -10.83
C PHE A 63 8.52 2.71 -11.67
N TYR A 64 7.94 1.63 -11.14
CA TYR A 64 6.68 1.10 -11.64
C TYR A 64 5.52 1.83 -10.98
N LEU A 65 4.69 2.49 -11.79
CA LEU A 65 3.37 3.00 -11.40
C LEU A 65 2.34 1.90 -11.72
N TYR A 66 1.99 1.08 -10.74
CA TYR A 66 0.98 0.03 -10.92
C TYR A 66 -0.42 0.63 -10.92
N LEU A 67 -1.20 0.29 -11.94
CA LEU A 67 -2.56 0.78 -12.14
C LEU A 67 -3.57 -0.30 -11.72
N HIS A 68 -4.02 -0.23 -10.47
CA HIS A 68 -5.06 -1.12 -9.96
C HIS A 68 -6.38 -0.99 -10.75
N GLY A 69 -7.22 -2.03 -10.69
CA GLY A 69 -8.48 -2.07 -11.43
C GLY A 69 -9.39 -0.86 -11.20
N ASP A 70 -9.45 -0.34 -9.97
CA ASP A 70 -10.26 0.85 -9.64
C ASP A 70 -9.78 2.11 -10.35
N VAL A 71 -8.45 2.29 -10.43
CA VAL A 71 -7.84 3.44 -11.13
C VAL A 71 -8.18 3.39 -12.62
N ARG A 72 -8.05 2.21 -13.24
CA ARG A 72 -8.35 2.01 -14.65
C ARG A 72 -9.84 2.15 -14.96
N ARG A 73 -10.73 1.67 -14.09
CA ARG A 73 -12.18 1.88 -14.24
C ARG A 73 -12.54 3.37 -14.16
N ALA A 74 -11.99 4.09 -13.19
CA ALA A 74 -12.26 5.52 -13.04
C ALA A 74 -11.75 6.36 -14.21
N SER A 75 -10.64 5.98 -14.85
CA SER A 75 -10.11 6.64 -16.04
C SER A 75 -10.68 6.11 -17.35
N GLY A 76 -11.35 4.94 -17.35
CA GLY A 76 -11.86 4.28 -18.56
C GLY A 76 -10.75 3.68 -19.43
N THR A 77 -9.61 3.30 -18.82
CA THR A 77 -8.41 2.85 -19.55
C THR A 77 -8.12 1.36 -19.39
N LYS A 78 -7.41 0.79 -20.36
CA LYS A 78 -7.00 -0.62 -20.40
C LYS A 78 -5.54 -0.78 -20.81
N VAL A 79 -5.01 -1.98 -20.67
CA VAL A 79 -3.66 -2.32 -21.16
C VAL A 79 -3.58 -2.10 -22.67
N GLY A 80 -2.52 -1.45 -23.11
CA GLY A 80 -2.29 -1.06 -24.51
C GLY A 80 -2.70 0.37 -24.82
N ASP A 81 -3.53 1.01 -24.01
CA ASP A 81 -3.92 2.40 -24.24
C ASP A 81 -2.74 3.36 -24.05
N ARG A 82 -2.67 4.36 -24.94
CA ARG A 82 -1.76 5.50 -24.79
C ARG A 82 -2.49 6.60 -24.03
N VAL A 83 -1.98 6.95 -22.85
CA VAL A 83 -2.63 7.84 -21.90
C VAL A 83 -1.72 8.99 -21.49
N GLU A 84 -2.32 10.11 -21.09
CA GLU A 84 -1.62 11.19 -20.42
C GLU A 84 -1.61 10.94 -18.91
N ILE A 85 -0.43 11.00 -18.32
CA ILE A 85 -0.22 10.81 -16.88
C ILE A 85 0.12 12.15 -16.25
N GLU A 86 -0.60 12.49 -15.20
CA GLU A 86 -0.25 13.58 -14.30
C GLU A 86 0.17 13.01 -12.95
N LEU A 87 1.39 13.34 -12.52
CA LEU A 87 1.95 12.91 -11.24
C LEU A 87 2.41 14.11 -10.43
N ARG A 88 2.17 14.04 -9.12
CA ARG A 88 2.79 14.93 -8.14
C ARG A 88 3.17 14.17 -6.87
N PHE A 89 4.22 14.61 -6.18
CA PHE A 89 4.61 14.03 -4.89
C PHE A 89 3.49 14.20 -3.87
N ASP A 90 3.13 13.12 -3.15
CA ASP A 90 2.17 13.19 -2.06
C ASP A 90 2.90 13.45 -0.73
N ALA A 91 3.14 14.72 -0.42
CA ALA A 91 3.78 15.13 0.82
C ALA A 91 2.94 14.81 2.08
N ARG A 92 1.63 14.55 1.90
CA ARG A 92 0.72 14.21 2.99
C ARG A 92 0.55 12.71 3.19
N TYR A 93 1.33 11.90 2.47
CA TYR A 93 1.25 10.45 2.59
C TYR A 93 1.75 10.00 3.96
N LEU A 94 0.85 9.45 4.74
CA LEU A 94 1.16 8.75 5.97
C LEU A 94 1.15 7.24 5.69
N ASN A 95 2.31 6.60 5.82
CA ASN A 95 2.43 5.15 5.64
C ASN A 95 1.89 4.37 6.87
N GLY A 96 0.76 4.81 7.39
CA GLY A 96 0.12 4.24 8.57
C GLY A 96 -1.21 3.57 8.29
N PRO A 97 -1.80 2.97 9.32
CA PRO A 97 -3.12 2.38 9.27
C PRO A 97 -4.18 3.41 8.87
N ARG A 98 -5.10 3.00 7.99
CA ARG A 98 -6.30 3.78 7.63
C ARG A 98 -7.53 3.33 8.39
N HIS A 99 -7.49 2.11 8.95
CA HIS A 99 -8.55 1.55 9.76
C HIS A 99 -8.17 1.66 11.23
N PRO A 100 -9.11 1.98 12.12
CA PRO A 100 -8.87 1.99 13.54
C PRO A 100 -8.58 0.57 14.05
N VAL A 101 -7.90 0.49 15.18
CA VAL A 101 -7.74 -0.80 15.89
C VAL A 101 -9.12 -1.22 16.43
N PRO A 102 -9.65 -2.39 16.01
CA PRO A 102 -10.95 -2.84 16.49
C PRO A 102 -10.95 -3.00 18.01
N SER A 103 -12.09 -2.69 18.66
CA SER A 103 -12.22 -2.78 20.13
C SER A 103 -11.91 -4.17 20.68
N TRP A 104 -12.37 -5.22 20.00
CA TRP A 104 -12.11 -6.61 20.38
C TRP A 104 -10.62 -6.97 20.31
N PHE A 105 -9.88 -6.44 19.34
CA PHE A 105 -8.44 -6.66 19.22
C PHE A 105 -7.66 -5.84 20.25
N LYS A 106 -8.05 -4.59 20.47
CA LYS A 106 -7.46 -3.72 21.50
C LYS A 106 -7.60 -4.35 22.90
N ALA A 107 -8.79 -4.83 23.25
CA ALA A 107 -9.04 -5.48 24.53
C ALA A 107 -8.18 -6.75 24.73
N ALA A 108 -8.00 -7.55 23.68
CA ALA A 108 -7.16 -8.74 23.73
C ALA A 108 -5.66 -8.41 23.88
N LEU A 109 -5.17 -7.38 23.20
CA LEU A 109 -3.80 -6.91 23.36
C LEU A 109 -3.52 -6.42 24.78
N GLN A 110 -4.47 -5.70 25.39
CA GLN A 110 -4.35 -5.22 26.77
C GLN A 110 -4.21 -6.36 27.81
N LYS A 111 -4.80 -7.51 27.51
CA LYS A 111 -4.69 -8.72 28.35
C LYS A 111 -3.42 -9.53 28.10
N ASN A 112 -2.64 -9.18 27.07
CA ASN A 112 -1.43 -9.91 26.70
C ASN A 112 -0.27 -8.92 26.49
N PRO A 113 0.52 -8.62 27.54
CA PRO A 113 1.60 -7.62 27.47
C PRO A 113 2.65 -7.89 26.41
N GLN A 114 2.99 -9.17 26.17
CA GLN A 114 3.97 -9.52 25.14
C GLN A 114 3.43 -9.26 23.74
N ALA A 115 2.19 -9.63 23.47
CA ALA A 115 1.55 -9.34 22.19
C ALA A 115 1.38 -7.83 21.98
N LEU A 116 1.04 -7.08 23.01
CA LEU A 116 0.93 -5.61 22.94
C LEU A 116 2.28 -4.97 22.57
N LYS A 117 3.35 -5.34 23.27
CA LYS A 117 4.71 -4.86 22.99
C LYS A 117 5.12 -5.11 21.53
N ASN A 118 4.90 -6.34 21.05
CA ASN A 118 5.25 -6.72 19.68
C ASN A 118 4.33 -6.04 18.64
N TRP A 119 3.05 -5.83 18.96
CA TRP A 119 2.15 -5.02 18.13
C TRP A 119 2.64 -3.59 17.99
N GLU A 120 3.05 -2.96 19.09
CA GLU A 120 3.56 -1.58 19.08
C GLU A 120 4.84 -1.45 18.26
N ALA A 121 5.71 -2.46 18.31
CA ALA A 121 6.96 -2.53 17.55
C ALA A 121 6.78 -2.79 16.04
N LEU A 122 5.60 -3.26 15.60
CA LEU A 122 5.36 -3.49 14.18
C LEU A 122 5.47 -2.20 13.36
N ILE A 123 6.11 -2.32 12.19
CA ILE A 123 6.21 -1.21 11.25
C ILE A 123 4.81 -0.77 10.77
N PRO A 124 4.61 0.54 10.46
CA PRO A 124 3.29 1.08 10.11
C PRO A 124 2.60 0.36 8.94
N SER A 125 3.36 -0.10 7.94
CA SER A 125 2.81 -0.84 6.79
C SER A 125 2.21 -2.19 7.18
N ARG A 126 2.79 -2.88 8.18
CA ARG A 126 2.24 -4.13 8.72
C ARG A 126 0.95 -3.89 9.48
N LYS A 127 0.94 -2.91 10.37
CA LYS A 127 -0.28 -2.49 11.07
C LYS A 127 -1.40 -2.16 10.08
N LYS A 128 -1.08 -1.43 9.02
CA LYS A 128 -2.05 -1.08 7.96
C LYS A 128 -2.64 -2.31 7.27
N GLU A 129 -1.80 -3.29 6.92
CA GLU A 129 -2.23 -4.53 6.27
C GLU A 129 -3.16 -5.35 7.17
N ILE A 130 -2.79 -5.52 8.44
CA ILE A 130 -3.55 -6.26 9.45
C ILE A 130 -4.90 -5.60 9.69
N LEU A 131 -4.92 -4.30 9.95
CA LEU A 131 -6.16 -3.58 10.26
C LEU A 131 -7.10 -3.53 9.06
N ARG A 132 -6.56 -3.44 7.83
CA ARG A 132 -7.37 -3.56 6.61
C ARG A 132 -8.02 -4.94 6.49
N TYR A 133 -7.30 -5.99 6.85
CA TYR A 133 -7.83 -7.34 6.87
C TYR A 133 -8.91 -7.51 7.94
N PHE A 134 -8.65 -7.05 9.17
CA PHE A 134 -9.61 -7.12 10.26
C PHE A 134 -10.91 -6.36 9.97
N ALA A 135 -10.83 -5.22 9.29
CA ALA A 135 -12.01 -4.45 8.89
C ALA A 135 -12.96 -5.20 7.94
N ARG A 136 -12.47 -6.26 7.26
CA ARG A 136 -13.26 -7.11 6.36
C ARG A 136 -13.91 -8.31 7.03
N LEU A 137 -13.54 -8.61 8.27
CA LEU A 137 -14.09 -9.75 9.02
C LEU A 137 -15.50 -9.44 9.48
N LYS A 138 -16.48 -10.18 8.93
CA LYS A 138 -17.90 -9.93 9.21
C LYS A 138 -18.46 -10.81 10.35
N SER A 139 -18.07 -12.10 10.40
CA SER A 139 -18.59 -13.03 11.42
C SER A 139 -17.76 -13.02 12.72
N GLN A 140 -18.40 -13.36 13.83
CA GLN A 140 -17.74 -13.50 15.12
C GLN A 140 -16.72 -14.63 15.12
N GLU A 141 -17.03 -15.75 14.47
CA GLU A 141 -16.14 -16.91 14.35
C GLU A 141 -14.87 -16.55 13.58
N ALA A 142 -14.99 -15.77 12.49
CA ALA A 142 -13.84 -15.30 11.72
C ALA A 142 -12.97 -14.34 12.56
N ARG A 143 -13.58 -13.46 13.34
CA ARG A 143 -12.87 -12.57 14.27
C ARG A 143 -12.14 -13.36 15.35
N ALA A 144 -12.78 -14.33 15.98
CA ALA A 144 -12.20 -15.18 17.02
C ALA A 144 -10.98 -15.96 16.50
N ARG A 145 -11.11 -16.66 15.38
CA ARG A 145 -10.00 -17.41 14.76
C ARG A 145 -8.82 -16.51 14.40
N ASN A 146 -9.08 -15.33 13.85
CA ASN A 146 -8.03 -14.42 13.44
C ASN A 146 -7.40 -13.69 14.63
N LEU A 147 -8.16 -13.44 15.69
CA LEU A 147 -7.65 -12.92 16.96
C LEU A 147 -6.68 -13.91 17.58
N GLU A 148 -7.05 -15.18 17.70
CA GLU A 148 -6.21 -16.24 18.24
C GLU A 148 -4.89 -16.36 17.48
N ARG A 149 -4.94 -16.40 16.15
CA ARG A 149 -3.75 -16.42 15.29
C ARG A 149 -2.88 -15.19 15.48
N ALA A 150 -3.48 -14.01 15.55
CA ALA A 150 -2.75 -12.77 15.75
C ALA A 150 -2.03 -12.74 17.10
N LEU A 151 -2.71 -13.13 18.17
CA LEU A 151 -2.12 -13.19 19.50
C LEU A 151 -1.02 -14.24 19.58
N HIS A 152 -1.20 -15.42 18.98
CA HIS A 152 -0.18 -16.46 18.91
C HIS A 152 1.12 -15.92 18.28
N VAL A 153 1.02 -15.31 17.11
CA VAL A 153 2.20 -14.77 16.39
C VAL A 153 2.81 -13.58 17.14
N LEU A 154 1.98 -12.66 17.63
CA LEU A 154 2.46 -11.50 18.40
C LEU A 154 3.09 -11.89 19.74
N SER A 155 2.72 -13.03 20.31
CA SER A 155 3.36 -13.57 21.53
C SER A 155 4.66 -14.35 21.26
N GLY A 156 5.15 -14.36 20.01
CA GLY A 156 6.38 -15.05 19.62
C GLY A 156 6.18 -16.47 19.08
N GLY A 157 4.93 -16.88 18.87
CA GLY A 157 4.60 -18.15 18.22
C GLY A 157 5.02 -18.18 16.75
N LYS A 158 5.47 -19.34 16.28
CA LYS A 158 5.78 -19.55 14.86
C LYS A 158 4.49 -19.72 14.06
N GLY A 159 4.38 -19.01 12.97
CA GLY A 159 3.24 -19.12 12.08
C GLY A 159 3.16 -17.98 11.08
N ARG A 160 2.34 -18.19 10.04
CA ARG A 160 1.98 -17.13 9.11
C ARG A 160 0.64 -16.55 9.51
N PHE A 161 0.58 -15.26 9.71
CA PHE A 161 -0.67 -14.55 9.74
C PHE A 161 -0.87 -13.92 8.38
N MET A 162 -2.01 -14.23 7.75
CA MET A 162 -2.25 -13.93 6.33
C MET A 162 -1.20 -14.62 5.41
N ALA A 163 -0.84 -13.99 4.29
CA ALA A 163 0.10 -14.56 3.32
C ALA A 163 1.58 -14.37 3.69
N ARG A 164 1.90 -13.66 4.79
CA ARG A 164 3.27 -13.28 5.16
C ARG A 164 3.57 -13.58 6.61
N ALA A 165 4.80 -13.97 6.89
CA ALA A 165 5.31 -14.07 8.25
C ALA A 165 5.30 -12.68 8.92
N TRP A 166 4.95 -12.62 10.22
CA TRP A 166 4.97 -11.37 10.99
C TRP A 166 6.33 -11.12 11.63
N ASP A 167 7.11 -12.19 11.77
CA ASP A 167 8.47 -12.18 12.23
C ASP A 167 9.36 -11.51 11.20
N GLY A 168 10.07 -10.50 11.62
CA GLY A 168 11.17 -9.91 10.87
C GLY A 168 10.77 -9.04 9.69
N GLY A 169 10.12 -7.97 9.97
CA GLY A 169 10.22 -6.77 9.16
C GLY A 169 11.48 -5.99 9.57
N VAL A 170 12.65 -6.58 9.44
CA VAL A 170 13.92 -5.85 9.42
C VAL A 170 14.21 -5.49 7.98
#